data_9539114a1de7aabd9665417c8ad1ea71
#
_entry.id   9539114a1de7aabd9665417c8ad1ea71
#
_cell.length_a   1.000
_cell.length_b   1.000
_cell.length_c   1.000
_cell.angle_alpha   90.00
_cell.angle_beta   90.00
_cell.angle_gamma   90.00
#
_symmetry.space_group_name_H-M   'P 1'
#
loop_
_entity.id
_entity.type
_entity.pdbx_description
1 polymer ?
#
loop_
_entity_poly.entity_id
_entity_poly.type
_entity_poly.pdbx_seq_one_letter_code
_entity_poly.pdbx_strand_id
1 'polypeptide(L)'
;MEDFKRLNPIEAAQQFIFKHFPNCQGALLAGSVVRGEATETSDLDIVVFDKNLSSPYRESLIDFGWAIEVFVHNLTSYKHFFESDSERARPSMPRMVSEGIILKDDRIIESIKKEAKKILEQGPKKWSDETIKTKRYFITDALDDLIGCTNRAEEIFIANNLAELVSEFYLRTNLQWIGASKWIVRSLK
;
A
#
# COMPACT_ATOMS: atom_id res chain seq x y z
N MET A 1 -13.58 25.40 -18.95
CA MET A 1 -13.15 24.07 -18.47
C MET A 1 -14.37 23.18 -18.58
N GLU A 2 -14.36 22.22 -19.49
CA GLU A 2 -15.45 21.24 -19.56
C GLU A 2 -15.45 20.48 -18.23
N ASP A 3 -16.59 20.50 -17.54
CA ASP A 3 -16.85 19.68 -16.35
C ASP A 3 -16.86 18.22 -16.82
N PHE A 4 -15.69 17.59 -16.81
CA PHE A 4 -15.60 16.14 -17.03
C PHE A 4 -16.28 15.45 -15.84
N LYS A 5 -17.55 15.08 -16.05
CA LYS A 5 -18.33 14.35 -15.05
C LYS A 5 -17.56 13.09 -14.66
N ARG A 6 -17.17 13.01 -13.39
CA ARG A 6 -16.49 11.86 -12.82
C ARG A 6 -17.33 10.61 -13.01
N LEU A 7 -16.82 9.62 -13.76
CA LEU A 7 -17.51 8.36 -13.96
C LEU A 7 -17.60 7.54 -12.66
N ASN A 8 -18.49 6.56 -12.62
CA ASN A 8 -18.47 5.57 -11.57
C ASN A 8 -17.06 4.92 -11.49
N PRO A 9 -16.48 4.71 -10.30
CA PRO A 9 -15.10 4.27 -10.16
C PRO A 9 -14.80 2.94 -10.86
N ILE A 10 -15.72 1.97 -10.81
CA ILE A 10 -15.54 0.67 -11.47
C ILE A 10 -15.60 0.86 -13.00
N GLU A 11 -16.52 1.66 -13.48
CA GLU A 11 -16.66 1.96 -14.91
C GLU A 11 -15.42 2.72 -15.43
N ALA A 12 -14.95 3.72 -14.69
CA ALA A 12 -13.73 4.45 -15.04
C ALA A 12 -12.51 3.52 -15.12
N ALA A 13 -12.34 2.64 -14.13
CA ALA A 13 -11.26 1.68 -14.11
C ALA A 13 -11.35 0.68 -15.27
N GLN A 14 -12.55 0.18 -15.62
CA GLN A 14 -12.75 -0.72 -16.76
C GLN A 14 -12.42 -0.02 -18.09
N GLN A 15 -12.90 1.21 -18.29
CA GLN A 15 -12.60 1.99 -19.50
C GLN A 15 -11.10 2.31 -19.59
N PHE A 16 -10.45 2.61 -18.46
CA PHE A 16 -9.02 2.82 -18.41
C PHE A 16 -8.23 1.59 -18.86
N ILE A 17 -8.58 0.40 -18.36
CA ILE A 17 -7.93 -0.86 -18.78
C ILE A 17 -8.18 -1.12 -20.27
N PHE A 18 -9.38 -0.93 -20.74
CA PHE A 18 -9.71 -1.14 -22.17
C PHE A 18 -8.89 -0.19 -23.08
N LYS A 19 -8.72 1.07 -22.68
CA LYS A 19 -8.01 2.09 -23.46
C LYS A 19 -6.50 1.91 -23.45
N HIS A 20 -5.91 1.66 -22.27
CA HIS A 20 -4.45 1.72 -22.07
C HIS A 20 -3.79 0.34 -22.01
N PHE A 21 -4.51 -0.70 -21.60
CA PHE A 21 -3.97 -2.05 -21.39
C PHE A 21 -4.85 -3.15 -22.03
N PRO A 22 -5.24 -3.01 -23.31
CA PRO A 22 -6.18 -3.95 -23.94
C PRO A 22 -5.65 -5.39 -24.00
N ASN A 23 -4.33 -5.57 -23.99
CA ASN A 23 -3.66 -6.87 -24.14
C ASN A 23 -3.09 -7.43 -22.80
N CYS A 24 -3.32 -6.79 -21.66
CA CYS A 24 -2.88 -7.31 -20.36
C CYS A 24 -3.61 -8.62 -20.03
N GLN A 25 -2.99 -9.48 -19.23
CA GLN A 25 -3.56 -10.77 -18.81
C GLN A 25 -4.42 -10.65 -17.57
N GLY A 26 -4.25 -9.60 -16.78
CA GLY A 26 -5.07 -9.37 -15.61
C GLY A 26 -5.01 -7.93 -15.15
N ALA A 27 -6.10 -7.46 -14.53
CA ALA A 27 -6.16 -6.15 -13.92
C ALA A 27 -7.11 -6.14 -12.73
N LEU A 28 -6.75 -5.36 -11.71
CA LEU A 28 -7.52 -5.19 -10.47
C LEU A 28 -7.71 -3.71 -10.18
N LEU A 29 -8.91 -3.34 -9.72
CA LEU A 29 -9.14 -2.08 -9.01
C LEU A 29 -8.94 -2.34 -7.53
N ALA A 30 -8.15 -1.52 -6.86
CA ALA A 30 -7.81 -1.64 -5.45
C ALA A 30 -8.05 -0.32 -4.69
N GLY A 31 -7.46 -0.20 -3.53
CA GLY A 31 -7.42 1.05 -2.78
C GLY A 31 -8.67 1.39 -2.00
N SER A 32 -8.80 2.69 -1.65
CA SER A 32 -9.87 3.19 -0.78
C SER A 32 -11.27 3.00 -1.37
N VAL A 33 -11.39 3.05 -2.70
CA VAL A 33 -12.64 2.87 -3.42
C VAL A 33 -13.23 1.48 -3.20
N VAL A 34 -12.38 0.46 -3.22
CA VAL A 34 -12.82 -0.94 -3.03
C VAL A 34 -13.28 -1.20 -1.60
N ARG A 35 -12.71 -0.51 -0.62
CA ARG A 35 -13.06 -0.62 0.80
C ARG A 35 -14.24 0.25 1.24
N GLY A 36 -14.82 1.05 0.33
CA GLY A 36 -15.88 2.00 0.67
C GLY A 36 -15.39 3.20 1.50
N GLU A 37 -14.10 3.51 1.45
CA GLU A 37 -13.44 4.59 2.20
C GLU A 37 -13.07 5.78 1.30
N ALA A 38 -13.60 5.82 0.09
CA ALA A 38 -13.29 6.86 -0.89
C ALA A 38 -13.80 8.24 -0.43
N THR A 39 -13.00 9.26 -0.69
CA THR A 39 -13.32 10.68 -0.50
C THR A 39 -13.30 11.40 -1.85
N GLU A 40 -13.64 12.69 -1.87
CA GLU A 40 -13.57 13.50 -3.10
C GLU A 40 -12.15 13.56 -3.70
N THR A 41 -11.14 13.46 -2.85
CA THR A 41 -9.71 13.48 -3.26
C THR A 41 -9.11 12.10 -3.49
N SER A 42 -9.92 11.02 -3.38
CA SER A 42 -9.42 9.67 -3.61
C SER A 42 -9.11 9.44 -5.08
N ASP A 43 -8.06 8.68 -5.32
CA ASP A 43 -7.63 8.14 -6.60
C ASP A 43 -8.19 6.72 -6.85
N LEU A 44 -7.96 6.22 -8.06
CA LEU A 44 -8.15 4.82 -8.40
C LEU A 44 -6.79 4.13 -8.42
N ASP A 45 -6.57 3.21 -7.49
CA ASP A 45 -5.40 2.33 -7.49
C ASP A 45 -5.66 1.16 -8.44
N ILE A 46 -4.94 1.06 -9.54
CA ILE A 46 -5.12 0.00 -10.55
C ILE A 46 -3.86 -0.84 -10.64
N VAL A 47 -3.99 -2.15 -10.45
CA VAL A 47 -2.89 -3.11 -10.62
C VAL A 47 -3.08 -3.85 -11.92
N VAL A 48 -2.04 -3.85 -12.77
CA VAL A 48 -2.04 -4.48 -14.10
C VAL A 48 -0.97 -5.55 -14.18
N PHE A 49 -1.30 -6.69 -14.78
CA PHE A 49 -0.37 -7.78 -15.09
C PHE A 49 -0.28 -7.97 -16.60
N ASP A 50 0.88 -7.63 -17.18
CA ASP A 50 1.16 -7.77 -18.61
C ASP A 50 2.44 -8.60 -18.85
N LYS A 51 2.28 -9.78 -19.48
CA LYS A 51 3.41 -10.69 -19.77
C LYS A 51 4.47 -10.08 -20.69
N ASN A 52 4.09 -9.09 -21.50
CA ASN A 52 5.01 -8.45 -22.47
C ASN A 52 5.80 -7.29 -21.84
N LEU A 53 5.53 -6.97 -20.59
CA LEU A 53 6.23 -5.89 -19.89
C LEU A 53 7.67 -6.26 -19.58
N SER A 54 8.62 -5.44 -20.01
CA SER A 54 10.06 -5.64 -19.76
C SER A 54 10.48 -5.30 -18.33
N SER A 55 9.91 -4.22 -17.76
CA SER A 55 10.20 -3.75 -16.41
C SER A 55 8.94 -3.21 -15.74
N PRO A 56 8.71 -3.51 -14.45
CA PRO A 56 7.58 -2.95 -13.72
C PRO A 56 7.71 -1.43 -13.59
N TYR A 57 6.59 -0.73 -13.60
CA TYR A 57 6.56 0.71 -13.38
C TYR A 57 5.27 1.12 -12.65
N ARG A 58 5.30 2.33 -12.11
CA ARG A 58 4.16 3.03 -11.52
C ARG A 58 4.00 4.37 -12.23
N GLU A 59 2.78 4.72 -12.53
CA GLU A 59 2.44 5.99 -13.18
C GLU A 59 1.19 6.58 -12.53
N SER A 60 1.14 7.91 -12.47
CA SER A 60 -0.02 8.66 -12.01
C SER A 60 -0.48 9.59 -13.13
N LEU A 61 -1.76 9.54 -13.45
CA LEU A 61 -2.37 10.34 -14.51
C LEU A 61 -3.83 10.69 -14.17
N ILE A 62 -4.43 11.56 -14.99
CA ILE A 62 -5.86 11.88 -14.88
C ILE A 62 -6.56 11.36 -16.11
N ASP A 63 -7.57 10.51 -15.92
CA ASP A 63 -8.45 10.03 -17.00
C ASP A 63 -9.85 9.74 -16.42
N PHE A 64 -10.88 9.82 -17.25
CA PHE A 64 -12.28 9.58 -16.88
C PHE A 64 -12.76 10.36 -15.64
N GLY A 65 -12.18 11.55 -15.38
CA GLY A 65 -12.48 12.40 -14.24
C GLY A 65 -11.85 11.95 -12.91
N TRP A 66 -10.93 10.98 -12.93
CA TRP A 66 -10.22 10.46 -11.77
C TRP A 66 -8.72 10.69 -11.86
N ALA A 67 -8.11 10.98 -10.71
CA ALA A 67 -6.69 10.69 -10.54
C ALA A 67 -6.55 9.15 -10.51
N ILE A 68 -5.67 8.60 -11.32
CA ILE A 68 -5.44 7.16 -11.44
C ILE A 68 -3.99 6.89 -11.14
N GLU A 69 -3.72 5.97 -10.24
CA GLU A 69 -2.43 5.43 -9.97
C GLU A 69 -2.36 4.00 -10.46
N VAL A 70 -1.54 3.75 -11.48
CA VAL A 70 -1.42 2.43 -12.07
C VAL A 70 -0.08 1.79 -11.71
N PHE A 71 -0.13 0.54 -11.24
CA PHE A 71 0.99 -0.32 -10.88
C PHE A 71 1.07 -1.45 -11.91
N VAL A 72 2.05 -1.38 -12.82
CA VAL A 72 2.16 -2.32 -13.92
C VAL A 72 3.28 -3.31 -13.66
N HIS A 73 2.93 -4.60 -13.67
CA HIS A 73 3.84 -5.71 -13.39
C HIS A 73 3.81 -6.73 -14.53
N ASN A 74 4.92 -7.41 -14.75
CA ASN A 74 4.89 -8.67 -15.51
C ASN A 74 4.52 -9.84 -14.57
N LEU A 75 4.39 -11.05 -15.15
CA LEU A 75 3.92 -12.23 -14.41
C LEU A 75 4.92 -12.79 -13.38
N THR A 76 6.06 -12.14 -13.18
CA THR A 76 7.09 -12.51 -12.21
C THR A 76 7.50 -11.36 -11.32
N SER A 77 7.53 -10.13 -11.82
CA SER A 77 8.00 -8.96 -11.08
C SER A 77 7.17 -8.66 -9.82
N TYR A 78 5.86 -8.92 -9.83
CA TYR A 78 5.01 -8.71 -8.65
C TYR A 78 5.50 -9.47 -7.41
N LYS A 79 6.14 -10.64 -7.58
CA LYS A 79 6.68 -11.45 -6.47
C LYS A 79 7.77 -10.71 -5.72
N HIS A 80 8.64 -10.02 -6.45
CA HIS A 80 9.67 -9.18 -5.82
C HIS A 80 9.05 -8.05 -4.98
N PHE A 81 7.95 -7.45 -5.44
CA PHE A 81 7.23 -6.44 -4.64
C PHE A 81 6.55 -7.06 -3.43
N PHE A 82 6.00 -8.27 -3.54
CA PHE A 82 5.46 -9.00 -2.40
C PHE A 82 6.54 -9.29 -1.34
N GLU A 83 7.72 -9.72 -1.76
CA GLU A 83 8.86 -9.97 -0.88
C GLU A 83 9.34 -8.68 -0.19
N SER A 84 9.60 -7.63 -0.97
CA SER A 84 10.06 -6.33 -0.46
C SER A 84 9.07 -5.71 0.52
N ASP A 85 7.78 -5.78 0.24
CA ASP A 85 6.72 -5.30 1.12
C ASP A 85 6.66 -6.11 2.42
N SER A 86 6.87 -7.43 2.33
CA SER A 86 6.91 -8.32 3.49
C SER A 86 8.13 -8.03 4.38
N GLU A 87 9.30 -7.80 3.78
CA GLU A 87 10.52 -7.43 4.51
C GLU A 87 10.36 -6.12 5.28
N ARG A 88 9.74 -5.12 4.64
CA ARG A 88 9.43 -3.85 5.29
C ARG A 88 8.25 -3.92 6.26
N ALA A 89 7.57 -5.06 6.33
CA ALA A 89 6.32 -5.27 7.06
C ALA A 89 5.18 -4.31 6.67
N ARG A 90 5.20 -3.81 5.44
CA ARG A 90 4.19 -2.91 4.85
C ARG A 90 3.60 -3.59 3.61
N PRO A 91 2.60 -4.45 3.76
CA PRO A 91 2.14 -5.32 2.68
C PRO A 91 1.20 -4.59 1.72
N SER A 92 1.66 -3.49 1.11
CA SER A 92 0.84 -2.63 0.24
C SER A 92 0.37 -3.39 -1.00
N MET A 93 1.31 -3.97 -1.75
CA MET A 93 0.98 -4.72 -2.97
C MET A 93 0.22 -6.02 -2.68
N PRO A 94 0.60 -6.87 -1.70
CA PRO A 94 -0.22 -8.01 -1.31
C PRO A 94 -1.64 -7.64 -0.92
N ARG A 95 -1.84 -6.54 -0.21
CA ARG A 95 -3.16 -6.06 0.20
C ARG A 95 -3.99 -5.59 -0.99
N MET A 96 -3.44 -4.75 -1.86
CA MET A 96 -4.11 -4.30 -3.09
C MET A 96 -4.58 -5.48 -3.95
N VAL A 97 -3.72 -6.47 -4.13
CA VAL A 97 -4.04 -7.66 -4.92
C VAL A 97 -5.10 -8.52 -4.23
N SER A 98 -4.97 -8.76 -2.92
CA SER A 98 -5.91 -9.60 -2.18
C SER A 98 -7.32 -9.03 -2.16
N GLU A 99 -7.46 -7.71 -1.90
CA GLU A 99 -8.74 -7.01 -1.75
C GLU A 99 -9.33 -6.59 -3.12
N GLY A 100 -8.51 -6.47 -4.16
CA GLY A 100 -8.87 -5.86 -5.43
C GLY A 100 -10.06 -6.49 -6.14
N ILE A 101 -10.89 -5.65 -6.77
CA ILE A 101 -11.97 -6.08 -7.66
C ILE A 101 -11.37 -6.41 -9.03
N ILE A 102 -11.72 -7.56 -9.58
CA ILE A 102 -11.22 -8.01 -10.88
C ILE A 102 -11.87 -7.18 -12.00
N LEU A 103 -11.04 -6.50 -12.79
CA LEU A 103 -11.44 -5.77 -13.99
C LEU A 103 -11.24 -6.61 -15.25
N LYS A 104 -10.18 -7.40 -15.30
CA LYS A 104 -9.82 -8.32 -16.39
C LYS A 104 -9.07 -9.53 -15.82
N ASP A 105 -9.32 -10.73 -16.37
CA ASP A 105 -8.64 -11.96 -15.94
C ASP A 105 -8.54 -13.00 -17.05
N ASP A 106 -7.34 -13.30 -17.50
CA ASP A 106 -7.02 -14.42 -18.38
C ASP A 106 -6.64 -15.68 -17.56
N ARG A 107 -7.33 -15.93 -16.46
CA ARG A 107 -7.18 -17.05 -15.51
C ARG A 107 -5.89 -17.03 -14.70
N ILE A 108 -5.32 -15.85 -14.43
CA ILE A 108 -4.11 -15.69 -13.63
C ILE A 108 -4.38 -15.09 -12.25
N ILE A 109 -5.43 -14.27 -12.13
CA ILE A 109 -5.67 -13.45 -10.95
C ILE A 109 -5.93 -14.28 -9.70
N GLU A 110 -6.69 -15.37 -9.82
CA GLU A 110 -7.01 -16.21 -8.66
C GLU A 110 -5.76 -16.78 -7.97
N SER A 111 -4.77 -17.23 -8.75
CA SER A 111 -3.52 -17.73 -8.20
C SER A 111 -2.69 -16.65 -7.51
N ILE A 112 -2.65 -15.45 -8.10
CA ILE A 112 -1.92 -14.30 -7.55
C ILE A 112 -2.60 -13.80 -6.25
N LYS A 113 -3.94 -13.74 -6.22
CA LYS A 113 -4.70 -13.40 -5.01
C LYS A 113 -4.50 -14.41 -3.88
N LYS A 114 -4.43 -15.70 -4.21
CA LYS A 114 -4.15 -16.75 -3.22
C LYS A 114 -2.75 -16.60 -2.62
N GLU A 115 -1.74 -16.28 -3.44
CA GLU A 115 -0.38 -15.99 -2.98
C GLU A 115 -0.36 -14.76 -2.05
N ALA A 116 -1.03 -13.67 -2.45
CA ALA A 116 -1.16 -12.46 -1.66
C ALA A 116 -1.82 -12.71 -0.28
N LYS A 117 -2.94 -13.46 -0.27
CA LYS A 117 -3.62 -13.83 0.97
C LYS A 117 -2.72 -14.64 1.91
N LYS A 118 -2.01 -15.61 1.38
CA LYS A 118 -1.09 -16.43 2.17
C LYS A 118 -0.02 -15.57 2.85
N ILE A 119 0.55 -14.58 2.14
CA ILE A 119 1.52 -13.64 2.71
C ILE A 119 0.89 -12.83 3.85
N LEU A 120 -0.31 -12.29 3.62
CA LEU A 120 -1.00 -11.49 4.63
C LEU A 120 -1.31 -12.28 5.90
N GLU A 121 -1.73 -13.55 5.75
CA GLU A 121 -2.04 -14.45 6.86
C GLU A 121 -0.79 -14.88 7.64
N GLN A 122 0.36 -15.01 7.00
CA GLN A 122 1.63 -15.35 7.65
C GLN A 122 2.15 -14.25 8.58
N GLY A 123 1.76 -13.00 8.34
CA GLY A 123 2.28 -11.86 9.07
C GLY A 123 3.74 -11.52 8.75
N PRO A 124 4.27 -10.45 9.33
CA PRO A 124 5.66 -10.02 9.09
C PRO A 124 6.66 -10.92 9.83
N LYS A 125 7.89 -10.99 9.30
CA LYS A 125 9.00 -11.70 9.95
C LYS A 125 9.26 -11.14 11.36
N LYS A 126 9.48 -12.03 12.33
CA LYS A 126 9.85 -11.65 13.70
C LYS A 126 11.16 -10.86 13.71
N TRP A 127 11.23 -9.82 14.52
CA TRP A 127 12.48 -9.11 14.77
C TRP A 127 13.45 -9.95 15.60
N SER A 128 14.75 -9.78 15.34
CA SER A 128 15.80 -10.31 16.23
C SER A 128 15.85 -9.55 17.55
N ASP A 129 16.44 -10.19 18.58
CA ASP A 129 16.63 -9.54 19.87
C ASP A 129 17.50 -8.28 19.76
N GLU A 130 18.46 -8.27 18.83
CA GLU A 130 19.29 -7.10 18.54
C GLU A 130 18.46 -5.96 17.94
N THR A 131 17.59 -6.28 16.99
CA THR A 131 16.64 -5.29 16.40
C THR A 131 15.74 -4.71 17.50
N ILE A 132 15.21 -5.54 18.38
CA ILE A 132 14.36 -5.10 19.50
C ILE A 132 15.13 -4.14 20.42
N LYS A 133 16.37 -4.45 20.77
CA LYS A 133 17.22 -3.57 21.60
C LYS A 133 17.46 -2.23 20.92
N THR A 134 17.81 -2.24 19.64
CA THR A 134 18.04 -1.03 18.85
C THR A 134 16.78 -0.16 18.77
N LYS A 135 15.63 -0.75 18.52
CA LYS A 135 14.34 -0.02 18.45
C LYS A 135 13.98 0.59 19.82
N ARG A 136 14.20 -0.12 20.91
CA ARG A 136 14.00 0.41 22.28
C ARG A 136 14.92 1.60 22.58
N TYR A 137 16.17 1.53 22.14
CA TYR A 137 17.10 2.65 22.28
C TYR A 137 16.54 3.91 21.59
N PHE A 138 16.14 3.82 20.33
CA PHE A 138 15.59 4.98 19.60
C PHE A 138 14.29 5.53 20.20
N ILE A 139 13.46 4.67 20.79
CA ILE A 139 12.25 5.13 21.50
C ILE A 139 12.66 5.92 22.76
N THR A 140 13.64 5.45 23.53
CA THR A 140 14.13 6.15 24.72
C THR A 140 14.75 7.49 24.35
N ASP A 141 15.60 7.50 23.32
CA ASP A 141 16.25 8.70 22.79
C ASP A 141 15.21 9.77 22.35
N ALA A 142 14.23 9.38 21.56
CA ALA A 142 13.16 10.29 21.15
C ALA A 142 12.26 10.76 22.30
N LEU A 143 12.09 9.93 23.33
CA LEU A 143 11.37 10.31 24.56
C LEU A 143 12.15 11.34 25.38
N ASP A 144 13.45 11.14 25.53
CA ASP A 144 14.33 12.08 26.24
C ASP A 144 14.38 13.42 25.51
N ASP A 145 14.45 13.42 24.19
CA ASP A 145 14.34 14.62 23.34
C ASP A 145 13.00 15.34 23.57
N LEU A 146 11.89 14.60 23.62
CA LEU A 146 10.56 15.19 23.85
C LEU A 146 10.46 15.83 25.24
N ILE A 147 10.99 15.17 26.28
CA ILE A 147 11.00 15.68 27.66
C ILE A 147 11.88 16.95 27.78
N GLY A 148 13.01 16.97 27.08
CA GLY A 148 13.95 18.11 27.10
C GLY A 148 13.57 19.27 26.19
N CYS A 149 12.59 19.09 25.29
CA CYS A 149 12.24 20.08 24.27
C CYS A 149 11.52 21.28 24.89
N THR A 150 11.99 22.49 24.55
CA THR A 150 11.34 23.76 24.95
C THR A 150 10.78 24.54 23.76
N ASN A 151 11.01 24.05 22.55
CA ASN A 151 10.54 24.67 21.30
C ASN A 151 9.33 23.92 20.77
N ARG A 152 8.17 24.58 20.75
CA ARG A 152 6.90 23.98 20.31
C ARG A 152 6.94 23.42 18.90
N ALA A 153 7.67 24.06 17.98
CA ALA A 153 7.76 23.58 16.60
C ALA A 153 8.56 22.27 16.53
N GLU A 154 9.68 22.18 17.25
CA GLU A 154 10.47 20.95 17.34
C GLU A 154 9.72 19.82 18.06
N GLU A 155 9.02 20.16 19.17
CA GLU A 155 8.20 19.23 19.95
C GLU A 155 7.20 18.45 19.08
N ILE A 156 6.54 19.14 18.11
CA ILE A 156 5.57 18.49 17.18
C ILE A 156 6.25 17.39 16.36
N PHE A 157 7.44 17.66 15.81
CA PHE A 157 8.18 16.70 14.99
C PHE A 157 8.73 15.54 15.84
N ILE A 158 9.25 15.83 17.04
CA ILE A 158 9.73 14.81 17.98
C ILE A 158 8.58 13.90 18.41
N ALA A 159 7.44 14.49 18.80
CA ALA A 159 6.26 13.72 19.21
C ALA A 159 5.72 12.83 18.08
N ASN A 160 5.70 13.33 16.83
CA ASN A 160 5.31 12.53 15.68
C ASN A 160 6.28 11.35 15.45
N ASN A 161 7.58 11.61 15.49
CA ASN A 161 8.60 10.56 15.37
C ASN A 161 8.46 9.50 16.47
N LEU A 162 8.31 9.93 17.72
CA LEU A 162 8.10 9.02 18.85
C LEU A 162 6.82 8.17 18.66
N ALA A 163 5.72 8.79 18.21
CA ALA A 163 4.47 8.07 17.94
C ALA A 163 4.65 6.99 16.85
N GLU A 164 5.41 7.28 15.78
CA GLU A 164 5.73 6.31 14.74
C GLU A 164 6.60 5.15 15.28
N LEU A 165 7.66 5.47 16.02
CA LEU A 165 8.57 4.47 16.62
C LEU A 165 7.84 3.52 17.58
N VAL A 166 7.00 4.06 18.47
CA VAL A 166 6.23 3.26 19.44
C VAL A 166 5.20 2.40 18.72
N SER A 167 4.51 2.95 17.72
CA SER A 167 3.51 2.22 16.95
C SER A 167 4.14 1.06 16.16
N GLU A 168 5.27 1.31 15.50
CA GLU A 168 6.02 0.26 14.82
C GLU A 168 6.48 -0.82 15.82
N PHE A 169 7.03 -0.43 16.95
CA PHE A 169 7.50 -1.35 17.97
C PHE A 169 6.38 -2.25 18.48
N TYR A 170 5.23 -1.66 18.82
CA TYR A 170 4.06 -2.41 19.30
C TYR A 170 3.58 -3.41 18.26
N LEU A 171 3.34 -2.97 17.02
CA LEU A 171 2.83 -3.83 15.96
C LEU A 171 3.81 -4.96 15.64
N ARG A 172 5.11 -4.64 15.48
CA ARG A 172 6.13 -5.62 15.09
C ARG A 172 6.43 -6.65 16.17
N THR A 173 6.42 -6.27 17.44
CA THR A 173 6.58 -7.22 18.55
C THR A 173 5.38 -8.14 18.72
N ASN A 174 4.20 -7.72 18.24
CA ASN A 174 3.00 -8.54 18.18
C ASN A 174 2.81 -9.25 16.82
N LEU A 175 3.83 -9.29 15.95
CA LEU A 175 3.80 -9.92 14.63
C LEU A 175 2.70 -9.36 13.71
N GLN A 176 2.38 -8.09 13.84
CA GLN A 176 1.41 -7.39 13.03
C GLN A 176 2.07 -6.55 11.94
N TRP A 177 1.36 -6.41 10.83
CA TRP A 177 1.76 -5.53 9.74
C TRP A 177 1.70 -4.07 10.17
N ILE A 178 2.62 -3.25 9.65
CA ILE A 178 2.66 -1.82 9.92
C ILE A 178 2.10 -1.02 8.74
N GLY A 179 1.75 0.21 9.01
CA GLY A 179 1.38 1.22 8.03
C GLY A 179 2.33 2.41 8.05
N ALA A 180 2.07 3.37 7.17
CA ALA A 180 2.69 4.69 7.20
C ALA A 180 1.61 5.76 7.24
N SER A 181 1.89 6.94 7.84
CA SER A 181 0.94 8.05 7.91
C SER A 181 -0.43 7.59 8.47
N LYS A 182 -1.52 7.86 7.76
CA LYS A 182 -2.89 7.46 8.17
C LYS A 182 -3.06 5.95 8.44
N TRP A 183 -2.23 5.10 7.82
CA TRP A 183 -2.28 3.65 7.99
C TRP A 183 -1.73 3.18 9.34
N ILE A 184 -0.91 3.97 10.04
CA ILE A 184 -0.46 3.65 11.40
C ILE A 184 -1.68 3.48 12.31
N VAL A 185 -2.57 4.48 12.33
CA VAL A 185 -3.78 4.44 13.16
C VAL A 185 -4.72 3.30 12.78
N ARG A 186 -4.80 2.98 11.48
CA ARG A 186 -5.63 1.86 10.98
C ARG A 186 -5.08 0.49 11.39
N SER A 187 -3.74 0.37 11.49
CA SER A 187 -3.07 -0.87 11.90
C SER A 187 -3.13 -1.10 13.42
N LEU A 188 -3.41 -0.05 14.22
CA LEU A 188 -3.54 -0.14 15.67
C LEU A 188 -4.97 -0.48 16.15
N LYS A 189 -5.92 -0.55 15.24
CA LYS A 189 -7.32 -0.95 15.53
C LYS A 189 -7.52 -2.44 15.39
#